data_dc3d66d0aad0992fd891725e3b11f190
#
_entry.id   dc3d66d0aad0992fd891725e3b11f190
#
_cell.length_a   1.000
_cell.length_b   1.000
_cell.length_c   1.000
_cell.angle_alpha   90.00
_cell.angle_beta   90.00
_cell.angle_gamma   90.00
#
_symmetry.space_group_name_H-M   'P 1'
#
loop_
_entity.id
_entity.type
_entity.pdbx_description
1 polymer ?
#
loop_
_entity_poly.entity_id
_entity_poly.type
_entity_poly.pdbx_seq_one_letter_code
_entity_poly.pdbx_strand_id
1 'polypeptide(L)'
;SEAIVEKSFAAEITAFSDKISGIRKEVLKQFPGRKLKFIWASHNFIMNRRDLALLDKAGMAYFNDTTVEYYTDLAKHLGSCSRYQLLGSLFANQEIKNMDDKVPAIQGKMGGYTYYSFSIEPEKLLKIGYVLHRSEANKNMMPTYQRLIKKKRLQEVRSFINDGGYFPNSIIISIDTNGKGLVFDQSASKVDSTISKIGILHIPKRYRSAYIIDGQHRLYGYSDSRYAETNT
;
A
#
# COMPACT_ATOMS: atom_id res chain seq x y z
N SER A 1 -21.20 15.57 21.73
CA SER A 1 -21.03 14.77 20.50
C SER A 1 -22.35 14.84 19.74
N GLU A 2 -22.36 15.46 18.57
CA GLU A 2 -23.51 15.43 17.69
C GLU A 2 -23.81 13.97 17.32
N ALA A 3 -25.12 13.62 17.33
CA ALA A 3 -25.53 12.27 16.99
C ALA A 3 -25.27 12.02 15.50
N ILE A 4 -24.56 10.94 15.20
CA ILE A 4 -24.34 10.51 13.81
C ILE A 4 -25.69 10.05 13.25
N VAL A 5 -26.14 10.69 12.17
CA VAL A 5 -27.45 10.41 11.56
C VAL A 5 -27.26 9.52 10.34
N GLU A 6 -28.03 8.42 10.26
CA GLU A 6 -28.12 7.64 9.03
C GLU A 6 -29.00 8.39 8.02
N LYS A 7 -28.46 8.66 6.83
CA LYS A 7 -29.16 9.34 5.74
C LYS A 7 -29.00 8.55 4.45
N SER A 8 -30.06 8.48 3.64
CA SER A 8 -29.95 7.90 2.29
C SER A 8 -29.57 8.97 1.29
N PHE A 9 -28.62 8.63 0.44
CA PHE A 9 -28.10 9.42 -0.67
C PHE A 9 -28.31 8.74 -2.03
N ALA A 10 -29.20 7.75 -2.09
CA ALA A 10 -29.38 6.92 -3.28
C ALA A 10 -29.70 7.73 -4.55
N ALA A 11 -30.51 8.78 -4.44
CA ALA A 11 -30.87 9.62 -5.58
C ALA A 11 -29.66 10.43 -6.08
N GLU A 12 -28.93 11.05 -5.17
CA GLU A 12 -27.74 11.86 -5.48
C GLU A 12 -26.62 10.99 -6.06
N ILE A 13 -26.40 9.79 -5.50
CA ILE A 13 -25.40 8.82 -6.01
C ILE A 13 -25.77 8.40 -7.42
N THR A 14 -27.03 8.09 -7.68
CA THR A 14 -27.51 7.70 -9.02
C THR A 14 -27.32 8.84 -10.00
N ALA A 15 -27.79 10.03 -9.68
CA ALA A 15 -27.66 11.21 -10.55
C ALA A 15 -26.19 11.58 -10.85
N PHE A 16 -25.28 11.35 -9.89
CA PHE A 16 -23.86 11.56 -10.10
C PHE A 16 -23.25 10.43 -10.94
N SER A 17 -23.65 9.18 -10.71
CA SER A 17 -23.19 8.01 -11.46
C SER A 17 -23.42 8.15 -12.95
N ASP A 18 -24.57 8.71 -13.35
CA ASP A 18 -24.91 8.95 -14.76
C ASP A 18 -23.96 9.95 -15.43
N LYS A 19 -23.37 10.86 -14.66
CA LYS A 19 -22.43 11.89 -15.14
C LYS A 19 -20.97 11.45 -15.08
N ILE A 20 -20.63 10.40 -14.34
CA ILE A 20 -19.22 9.97 -14.10
C ILE A 20 -18.45 9.76 -15.40
N SER A 21 -19.06 9.11 -16.40
CA SER A 21 -18.37 8.80 -17.66
C SER A 21 -17.98 10.07 -18.42
N GLY A 22 -18.88 11.05 -18.47
CA GLY A 22 -18.63 12.37 -19.09
C GLY A 22 -17.55 13.16 -18.35
N ILE A 23 -17.65 13.24 -17.01
CA ILE A 23 -16.67 13.91 -16.18
C ILE A 23 -15.30 13.25 -16.31
N ARG A 24 -15.24 11.92 -16.29
CA ARG A 24 -13.99 11.16 -16.50
C ARG A 24 -13.35 11.49 -17.83
N LYS A 25 -14.13 11.49 -18.91
CA LYS A 25 -13.64 11.81 -20.26
C LYS A 25 -13.04 13.21 -20.31
N GLU A 26 -13.72 14.19 -19.76
CA GLU A 26 -13.27 15.58 -19.76
C GLU A 26 -12.01 15.79 -18.92
N VAL A 27 -11.96 15.22 -17.70
CA VAL A 27 -10.77 15.33 -16.84
C VAL A 27 -9.57 14.63 -17.48
N LEU A 28 -9.74 13.43 -18.07
CA LEU A 28 -8.63 12.71 -18.69
C LEU A 28 -8.16 13.35 -20.01
N LYS A 29 -9.00 14.15 -20.67
CA LYS A 29 -8.60 15.00 -21.79
C LYS A 29 -7.64 16.09 -21.35
N GLN A 30 -7.90 16.73 -20.20
CA GLN A 30 -7.02 17.75 -19.62
C GLN A 30 -5.75 17.14 -18.98
N PHE A 31 -5.86 15.94 -18.41
CA PHE A 31 -4.77 15.24 -17.72
C PHE A 31 -4.53 13.85 -18.31
N PRO A 32 -3.99 13.76 -19.54
CA PRO A 32 -3.81 12.47 -20.21
C PRO A 32 -2.85 11.56 -19.43
N GLY A 33 -3.18 10.28 -19.41
CA GLY A 33 -2.37 9.26 -18.73
C GLY A 33 -2.43 9.26 -17.20
N ARG A 34 -3.22 10.13 -16.58
CA ARG A 34 -3.47 10.10 -15.12
C ARG A 34 -4.52 9.06 -14.77
N LYS A 35 -4.44 8.54 -13.55
CA LYS A 35 -5.50 7.69 -12.97
C LYS A 35 -6.48 8.58 -12.23
N LEU A 36 -7.77 8.27 -12.34
CA LEU A 36 -8.84 9.02 -11.71
C LEU A 36 -9.68 8.10 -10.83
N LYS A 37 -9.89 8.52 -9.59
CA LYS A 37 -10.81 7.88 -8.65
C LYS A 37 -11.77 8.94 -8.10
N PHE A 38 -13.06 8.63 -8.11
CA PHE A 38 -14.07 9.47 -7.47
C PHE A 38 -14.20 9.08 -6.00
N ILE A 39 -14.33 10.08 -5.15
CA ILE A 39 -14.52 9.91 -3.72
C ILE A 39 -15.82 10.60 -3.34
N TRP A 40 -16.69 9.88 -2.64
CA TRP A 40 -17.83 10.44 -1.97
C TRP A 40 -17.46 10.69 -0.51
N ALA A 41 -17.48 11.94 -0.08
CA ALA A 41 -17.19 12.29 1.30
C ALA A 41 -18.47 12.74 2.03
N SER A 42 -18.63 12.32 3.27
CA SER A 42 -19.71 12.79 4.15
C SER A 42 -19.16 13.17 5.52
N HIS A 43 -19.78 14.16 6.14
CA HIS A 43 -19.47 14.61 7.49
C HIS A 43 -20.72 14.49 8.38
N ASN A 44 -20.57 13.86 9.55
CA ASN A 44 -21.65 13.57 10.51
C ASN A 44 -22.79 12.68 9.98
N PHE A 45 -22.53 11.92 8.90
CA PHE A 45 -23.49 10.98 8.34
C PHE A 45 -22.85 9.61 8.14
N ILE A 46 -23.64 8.55 8.35
CA ILE A 46 -23.30 7.19 7.96
C ILE A 46 -24.23 6.77 6.83
N MET A 47 -23.64 6.23 5.78
CA MET A 47 -24.40 5.64 4.68
C MET A 47 -24.93 4.26 5.05
N ASN A 48 -26.16 3.98 4.62
CA ASN A 48 -26.73 2.67 4.72
C ASN A 48 -26.07 1.69 3.72
N ARG A 49 -26.35 0.39 3.90
CA ARG A 49 -25.75 -0.67 3.05
C ARG A 49 -26.12 -0.53 1.57
N ARG A 50 -27.32 -0.05 1.26
CA ARG A 50 -27.79 0.14 -0.13
C ARG A 50 -26.99 1.22 -0.83
N ASP A 51 -26.76 2.35 -0.15
CA ASP A 51 -25.99 3.46 -0.70
C ASP A 51 -24.52 3.10 -0.90
N LEU A 52 -23.92 2.34 0.04
CA LEU A 52 -22.57 1.82 -0.11
C LEU A 52 -22.45 0.88 -1.33
N ALA A 53 -23.45 0.04 -1.58
CA ALA A 53 -23.48 -0.82 -2.75
C ALA A 53 -23.61 -0.03 -4.07
N LEU A 54 -24.36 1.08 -4.06
CA LEU A 54 -24.45 1.98 -5.21
C LEU A 54 -23.11 2.68 -5.50
N LEU A 55 -22.39 3.14 -4.47
CA LEU A 55 -21.07 3.74 -4.62
C LEU A 55 -20.06 2.74 -5.18
N ASP A 56 -20.07 1.52 -4.66
CA ASP A 56 -19.18 0.44 -5.14
C ASP A 56 -19.45 0.11 -6.61
N LYS A 57 -20.73 -0.05 -6.98
CA LYS A 57 -21.14 -0.25 -8.38
C LYS A 57 -20.71 0.90 -9.29
N ALA A 58 -20.74 2.13 -8.81
CA ALA A 58 -20.26 3.31 -9.54
C ALA A 58 -18.72 3.46 -9.53
N GLY A 59 -18.01 2.57 -8.83
CA GLY A 59 -16.55 2.61 -8.70
C GLY A 59 -16.03 3.78 -7.88
N MET A 60 -16.88 4.36 -7.01
CA MET A 60 -16.52 5.43 -6.08
C MET A 60 -16.00 4.88 -4.75
N ALA A 61 -15.09 5.60 -4.11
CA ALA A 61 -14.68 5.34 -2.74
C ALA A 61 -15.52 6.17 -1.77
N TYR A 62 -15.82 5.60 -0.60
CA TYR A 62 -16.54 6.31 0.45
C TYR A 62 -15.60 6.77 1.56
N PHE A 63 -15.64 8.06 1.90
CA PHE A 63 -14.88 8.66 2.98
C PHE A 63 -15.85 9.29 3.97
N ASN A 64 -16.00 8.65 5.12
CA ASN A 64 -16.69 9.23 6.29
C ASN A 64 -15.68 9.86 7.25
N ASP A 65 -16.15 10.44 8.33
CA ASP A 65 -15.32 11.08 9.35
C ASP A 65 -14.20 10.16 9.85
N THR A 66 -14.53 8.91 10.17
CA THR A 66 -13.56 7.92 10.65
C THR A 66 -12.45 7.65 9.60
N THR A 67 -12.80 7.60 8.32
CA THR A 67 -11.84 7.41 7.22
C THR A 67 -10.94 8.65 7.08
N VAL A 68 -11.51 9.84 7.16
CA VAL A 68 -10.75 11.11 7.09
C VAL A 68 -9.82 11.25 8.28
N GLU A 69 -10.29 10.97 9.50
CA GLU A 69 -9.47 10.97 10.70
C GLU A 69 -8.30 9.98 10.59
N TYR A 70 -8.59 8.75 10.13
CA TYR A 70 -7.56 7.74 9.93
C TYR A 70 -6.44 8.23 9.00
N TYR A 71 -6.76 8.77 7.82
CA TYR A 71 -5.73 9.26 6.90
C TYR A 71 -5.05 10.53 7.40
N THR A 72 -5.75 11.38 8.14
CA THR A 72 -5.18 12.56 8.80
C THR A 72 -4.14 12.14 9.85
N ASP A 73 -4.47 11.19 10.69
CA ASP A 73 -3.53 10.69 11.71
C ASP A 73 -2.37 9.92 11.07
N LEU A 74 -2.65 9.17 10.02
CA LEU A 74 -1.60 8.50 9.25
C LEU A 74 -0.62 9.52 8.65
N ALA A 75 -1.11 10.63 8.11
CA ALA A 75 -0.27 11.72 7.59
C ALA A 75 0.59 12.37 8.68
N LYS A 76 0.02 12.61 9.87
CA LYS A 76 0.77 13.13 11.02
C LYS A 76 1.88 12.17 11.49
N HIS A 77 1.73 10.86 11.29
CA HIS A 77 2.68 9.84 11.72
C HIS A 77 3.73 9.52 10.65
N LEU A 78 3.30 9.29 9.42
CA LEU A 78 4.14 8.82 8.33
C LEU A 78 4.71 9.95 7.46
N GLY A 79 4.21 11.18 7.60
CA GLY A 79 4.64 12.28 6.73
C GLY A 79 4.26 12.02 5.27
N SER A 80 5.16 12.33 4.34
CA SER A 80 4.92 12.24 2.89
C SER A 80 4.56 10.83 2.40
N CYS A 81 5.05 9.78 3.07
CA CYS A 81 4.78 8.40 2.67
C CYS A 81 3.34 7.94 2.97
N SER A 82 2.58 8.68 3.77
CA SER A 82 1.15 8.40 3.98
C SER A 82 0.36 8.39 2.66
N ARG A 83 0.81 9.18 1.67
CA ARG A 83 0.24 9.20 0.31
C ARG A 83 0.21 7.81 -0.34
N TYR A 84 1.22 6.96 -0.10
CA TYR A 84 1.25 5.62 -0.68
C TYR A 84 0.21 4.70 -0.06
N GLN A 85 -0.12 4.88 1.22
CA GLN A 85 -1.20 4.15 1.88
C GLN A 85 -2.57 4.57 1.33
N LEU A 86 -2.78 5.88 1.15
CA LEU A 86 -4.00 6.42 0.52
C LEU A 86 -4.12 5.94 -0.94
N LEU A 87 -3.05 6.08 -1.74
CA LEU A 87 -3.04 5.62 -3.13
C LEU A 87 -3.23 4.10 -3.21
N GLY A 88 -2.62 3.34 -2.30
CA GLY A 88 -2.81 1.90 -2.18
C GLY A 88 -4.27 1.51 -1.90
N SER A 89 -4.98 2.30 -1.12
CA SER A 89 -6.41 2.10 -0.86
C SER A 89 -7.29 2.44 -2.08
N LEU A 90 -7.00 3.56 -2.75
CA LEU A 90 -7.81 4.04 -3.88
C LEU A 90 -7.52 3.28 -5.19
N PHE A 91 -6.29 2.84 -5.39
CA PHE A 91 -5.79 2.24 -6.63
C PHE A 91 -5.19 0.84 -6.42
N ALA A 92 -5.70 0.10 -5.44
CA ALA A 92 -5.25 -1.27 -5.16
C ALA A 92 -5.13 -2.10 -6.46
N ASN A 93 -4.07 -2.88 -6.57
CA ASN A 93 -3.76 -3.72 -7.73
C ASN A 93 -3.49 -2.99 -9.06
N GLN A 94 -3.51 -1.66 -9.08
CA GLN A 94 -3.14 -0.92 -10.29
C GLN A 94 -1.63 -0.70 -10.37
N GLU A 95 -1.10 -0.71 -11.59
CA GLU A 95 0.32 -0.53 -11.85
C GLU A 95 0.81 0.85 -11.41
N ILE A 96 2.02 0.86 -10.80
CA ILE A 96 2.77 2.08 -10.47
C ILE A 96 3.66 2.39 -11.68
N LYS A 97 3.38 3.50 -12.36
CA LYS A 97 4.17 3.93 -13.51
C LYS A 97 5.60 4.30 -13.10
N ASN A 98 6.55 4.01 -13.98
CA ASN A 98 7.96 4.36 -13.83
C ASN A 98 8.64 3.74 -12.59
N MET A 99 8.11 2.64 -12.07
CA MET A 99 8.77 1.85 -11.04
C MET A 99 9.56 0.72 -11.69
N ASP A 100 10.84 0.65 -11.41
CA ASP A 100 11.65 -0.51 -11.76
C ASP A 100 11.23 -1.70 -10.88
N ASP A 101 10.99 -2.83 -11.50
CA ASP A 101 10.48 -4.04 -10.86
C ASP A 101 11.56 -5.14 -10.69
N LYS A 102 12.77 -4.91 -11.17
CA LYS A 102 13.85 -5.88 -11.13
C LYS A 102 14.77 -5.65 -9.95
N VAL A 103 14.98 -6.68 -9.15
CA VAL A 103 15.90 -6.63 -8.02
C VAL A 103 16.83 -7.86 -8.02
N PRO A 104 18.11 -7.70 -7.64
CA PRO A 104 19.00 -8.83 -7.44
C PRO A 104 18.50 -9.65 -6.25
N ALA A 105 18.44 -10.97 -6.41
CA ALA A 105 17.86 -11.83 -5.39
C ALA A 105 18.52 -13.20 -5.32
N ILE A 106 18.42 -13.81 -4.14
CA ILE A 106 18.74 -15.21 -3.88
C ILE A 106 17.43 -15.95 -3.62
N GLN A 107 17.16 -16.99 -4.40
CA GLN A 107 16.05 -17.91 -4.18
C GLN A 107 16.50 -19.08 -3.31
N GLY A 108 15.76 -19.39 -2.28
CA GLY A 108 15.99 -20.54 -1.42
C GLY A 108 14.70 -21.30 -1.11
N LYS A 109 14.85 -22.41 -0.37
CA LYS A 109 13.72 -23.21 0.14
C LYS A 109 13.83 -23.38 1.65
N MET A 110 12.71 -23.25 2.34
CA MET A 110 12.62 -23.47 3.76
C MET A 110 11.25 -24.09 4.09
N GLY A 111 11.23 -25.23 4.78
CA GLY A 111 10.00 -25.94 5.13
C GLY A 111 9.12 -26.31 3.93
N GLY A 112 9.72 -26.56 2.75
CA GLY A 112 8.99 -26.84 1.50
C GLY A 112 8.54 -25.58 0.72
N TYR A 113 8.66 -24.40 1.32
CA TYR A 113 8.29 -23.15 0.69
C TYR A 113 9.48 -22.48 0.00
N THR A 114 9.24 -21.85 -1.14
CA THR A 114 10.23 -21.00 -1.80
C THR A 114 10.21 -19.60 -1.17
N TYR A 115 11.39 -19.10 -0.82
CA TYR A 115 11.58 -17.73 -0.37
C TYR A 115 12.63 -17.02 -1.21
N TYR A 116 12.61 -15.69 -1.16
CA TYR A 116 13.58 -14.82 -1.83
C TYR A 116 14.19 -13.85 -0.82
N SER A 117 15.52 -13.73 -0.85
CA SER A 117 16.25 -12.66 -0.16
C SER A 117 16.75 -11.68 -1.22
N PHE A 118 16.46 -10.39 -1.08
CA PHE A 118 16.78 -9.38 -2.06
C PHE A 118 17.02 -8.01 -1.43
N SER A 119 17.76 -7.17 -2.12
CA SER A 119 17.97 -5.77 -1.78
C SER A 119 17.03 -4.89 -2.60
N ILE A 120 16.43 -3.91 -1.93
CA ILE A 120 15.51 -2.95 -2.56
C ILE A 120 15.56 -1.62 -1.81
N GLU A 121 15.49 -0.52 -2.53
CA GLU A 121 15.45 0.80 -1.94
C GLU A 121 14.15 0.98 -1.13
N PRO A 122 14.23 1.54 0.07
CA PRO A 122 13.07 1.70 0.96
C PRO A 122 11.91 2.44 0.28
N GLU A 123 12.18 3.43 -0.56
CA GLU A 123 11.14 4.17 -1.28
C GLU A 123 10.32 3.28 -2.22
N LYS A 124 10.97 2.36 -2.93
CA LYS A 124 10.27 1.39 -3.80
C LYS A 124 9.36 0.48 -2.97
N LEU A 125 9.88 -0.03 -1.84
CA LEU A 125 9.09 -0.88 -0.95
C LEU A 125 7.94 -0.12 -0.29
N LEU A 126 8.13 1.18 0.06
CA LEU A 126 7.08 2.04 0.58
C LEU A 126 5.93 2.26 -0.42
N LYS A 127 6.23 2.30 -1.73
CA LYS A 127 5.21 2.46 -2.79
C LYS A 127 4.29 1.25 -2.93
N ILE A 128 4.82 0.05 -2.78
CA ILE A 128 4.08 -1.21 -2.94
C ILE A 128 3.62 -1.80 -1.61
N GLY A 129 4.30 -1.40 -0.52
CA GLY A 129 4.10 -1.93 0.82
C GLY A 129 2.79 -1.45 1.44
N TYR A 130 2.15 -2.34 2.20
CA TYR A 130 1.03 -1.98 3.04
C TYR A 130 1.04 -2.79 4.33
N VAL A 131 0.37 -2.22 5.32
CA VAL A 131 0.17 -2.84 6.62
C VAL A 131 -1.32 -3.09 6.78
N LEU A 132 -1.72 -4.30 7.13
CA LEU A 132 -3.11 -4.58 7.47
C LEU A 132 -3.42 -3.97 8.84
N HIS A 133 -4.07 -2.82 8.85
CA HIS A 133 -4.68 -2.32 10.06
C HIS A 133 -6.03 -3.01 10.27
N ARG A 134 -6.30 -3.45 11.49
CA ARG A 134 -7.60 -3.96 11.88
C ARG A 134 -8.58 -2.78 11.91
N SER A 135 -9.24 -2.52 10.81
CA SER A 135 -10.36 -1.58 10.72
C SER A 135 -11.67 -2.36 10.69
N GLU A 136 -12.77 -1.70 10.99
CA GLU A 136 -14.12 -2.26 10.84
C GLU A 136 -14.36 -2.83 9.44
N ALA A 137 -13.77 -2.23 8.40
CA ALA A 137 -13.84 -2.68 7.01
C ALA A 137 -13.12 -4.02 6.73
N ASN A 138 -12.22 -4.46 7.62
CA ASN A 138 -11.38 -5.65 7.43
C ASN A 138 -11.68 -6.76 8.45
N LYS A 139 -12.82 -6.73 9.14
CA LYS A 139 -13.19 -7.71 10.19
C LYS A 139 -13.19 -9.16 9.70
N ASN A 140 -13.44 -9.38 8.41
CA ASN A 140 -13.51 -10.71 7.79
C ASN A 140 -12.20 -11.17 7.14
N MET A 141 -11.15 -10.36 7.15
CA MET A 141 -9.82 -10.76 6.68
C MET A 141 -9.05 -11.37 7.84
N MET A 142 -8.09 -12.26 7.53
CA MET A 142 -7.28 -12.97 8.52
C MET A 142 -6.86 -12.05 9.68
N PRO A 143 -6.97 -12.51 10.94
CA PRO A 143 -6.58 -11.71 12.10
C PRO A 143 -5.06 -11.52 12.07
N THR A 144 -4.63 -10.40 11.53
CA THR A 144 -3.23 -10.02 11.53
C THR A 144 -2.94 -9.19 12.76
N TYR A 145 -2.15 -9.76 13.66
CA TYR A 145 -1.62 -9.06 14.82
C TYR A 145 -0.50 -8.13 14.34
N GLN A 146 -0.84 -6.88 14.01
CA GLN A 146 0.17 -5.87 13.79
C GLN A 146 0.13 -4.82 14.88
N ARG A 147 1.32 -4.52 15.40
CA ARG A 147 1.50 -3.46 16.39
C ARG A 147 1.10 -2.13 15.78
N LEU A 148 0.31 -1.36 16.51
CA LEU A 148 0.00 0.03 16.16
C LEU A 148 1.30 0.80 15.90
N ILE A 149 1.34 1.55 14.81
CA ILE A 149 2.46 2.44 14.49
C ILE A 149 2.52 3.51 15.56
N LYS A 150 3.61 3.52 16.35
CA LYS A 150 3.83 4.52 17.40
C LYS A 150 4.66 5.67 16.85
N LYS A 151 4.10 6.89 16.87
CA LYS A 151 4.75 8.12 16.38
C LYS A 151 6.16 8.30 16.96
N LYS A 152 6.31 8.20 18.30
CA LYS A 152 7.59 8.34 18.98
C LYS A 152 8.63 7.37 18.42
N ARG A 153 8.25 6.09 18.24
CA ARG A 153 9.16 5.07 17.70
C ARG A 153 9.56 5.34 16.24
N LEU A 154 8.65 5.88 15.43
CA LEU A 154 9.01 6.28 14.05
C LEU A 154 10.00 7.43 14.05
N GLN A 155 9.83 8.40 14.94
CA GLN A 155 10.77 9.51 15.08
C GLN A 155 12.14 9.03 15.53
N GLU A 156 12.21 8.15 16.52
CA GLU A 156 13.46 7.53 17.00
C GLU A 156 14.17 6.77 15.88
N VAL A 157 13.43 5.95 15.13
CA VAL A 157 13.98 5.20 13.98
C VAL A 157 14.48 6.14 12.88
N ARG A 158 13.72 7.19 12.57
CA ARG A 158 14.12 8.20 11.56
C ARG A 158 15.38 8.95 11.97
N SER A 159 15.47 9.39 13.22
CA SER A 159 16.68 10.02 13.73
C SER A 159 17.87 9.07 13.63
N PHE A 160 17.73 7.83 14.08
CA PHE A 160 18.78 6.82 13.99
C PHE A 160 19.27 6.62 12.55
N ILE A 161 18.35 6.52 11.57
CA ILE A 161 18.71 6.41 10.14
C ILE A 161 19.45 7.67 9.65
N ASN A 162 18.92 8.86 9.97
CA ASN A 162 19.51 10.12 9.52
C ASN A 162 20.89 10.39 10.14
N ASP A 163 21.16 9.82 11.30
CA ASP A 163 22.45 9.87 11.98
C ASP A 163 23.46 8.81 11.47
N GLY A 164 23.09 8.08 10.39
CA GLY A 164 23.93 7.07 9.77
C GLY A 164 23.80 5.68 10.38
N GLY A 165 22.80 5.45 11.23
CA GLY A 165 22.51 4.16 11.79
C GLY A 165 21.97 3.17 10.75
N TYR A 166 22.19 1.88 10.97
CA TYR A 166 21.72 0.80 10.11
C TYR A 166 21.04 -0.31 10.92
N PHE A 167 20.18 -1.08 10.26
CA PHE A 167 19.50 -2.22 10.87
C PHE A 167 20.05 -3.53 10.31
N PRO A 168 20.64 -4.40 11.13
CA PRO A 168 21.20 -5.67 10.65
C PRO A 168 20.12 -6.69 10.26
N ASN A 169 18.87 -6.47 10.69
CA ASN A 169 17.77 -7.41 10.48
C ASN A 169 16.97 -7.03 9.24
N SER A 170 16.68 -8.02 8.41
CA SER A 170 15.83 -7.88 7.20
C SER A 170 14.39 -7.51 7.56
N ILE A 171 13.72 -6.86 6.61
CA ILE A 171 12.26 -6.68 6.62
C ILE A 171 11.64 -7.93 6.01
N ILE A 172 10.60 -8.46 6.64
CA ILE A 172 9.88 -9.64 6.13
C ILE A 172 8.59 -9.19 5.48
N ILE A 173 8.42 -9.58 4.22
CA ILE A 173 7.23 -9.26 3.45
C ILE A 173 6.61 -10.51 2.82
N SER A 174 5.32 -10.45 2.59
CA SER A 174 4.60 -11.39 1.72
C SER A 174 4.13 -10.65 0.48
N ILE A 175 4.48 -11.13 -0.69
CA ILE A 175 4.12 -10.50 -1.95
C ILE A 175 2.87 -11.16 -2.51
N ASP A 176 1.84 -10.36 -2.77
CA ASP A 176 0.65 -10.80 -3.47
C ASP A 176 0.92 -10.84 -4.98
N THR A 177 0.86 -12.04 -5.54
CA THR A 177 1.12 -12.28 -6.98
C THR A 177 -0.17 -12.43 -7.79
N ASN A 178 -1.34 -12.28 -7.16
CA ASN A 178 -2.64 -12.63 -7.77
C ASN A 178 -2.67 -14.08 -8.29
N GLY A 179 -2.03 -14.99 -7.56
CA GLY A 179 -1.99 -16.43 -7.90
C GLY A 179 -1.05 -16.84 -9.05
N LYS A 180 -0.27 -15.89 -9.63
CA LYS A 180 0.60 -16.20 -10.79
C LYS A 180 2.02 -16.64 -10.41
N GLY A 181 2.39 -16.56 -9.14
CA GLY A 181 3.76 -16.74 -8.69
C GLY A 181 4.65 -15.52 -9.02
N LEU A 182 5.87 -15.52 -8.46
CA LEU A 182 6.88 -14.51 -8.77
C LEU A 182 7.74 -14.99 -9.93
N VAL A 183 8.08 -14.08 -10.84
CA VAL A 183 9.03 -14.34 -11.92
C VAL A 183 10.43 -14.17 -11.37
N PHE A 184 11.29 -15.18 -11.61
CA PHE A 184 12.68 -15.20 -11.19
C PHE A 184 13.56 -15.67 -12.33
N ASP A 185 14.38 -14.76 -12.85
CA ASP A 185 15.34 -15.02 -13.90
C ASP A 185 16.63 -15.52 -13.26
N GLN A 186 16.82 -16.84 -13.26
CA GLN A 186 18.02 -17.45 -12.68
C GLN A 186 19.27 -17.06 -13.48
N SER A 187 20.32 -16.64 -12.79
CA SER A 187 21.63 -16.42 -13.38
C SER A 187 22.22 -17.72 -13.94
N ALA A 188 23.00 -17.61 -15.01
CA ALA A 188 23.78 -18.72 -15.54
C ALA A 188 24.89 -19.17 -14.58
N SER A 189 25.35 -18.30 -13.69
CA SER A 189 26.34 -18.62 -12.66
C SER A 189 25.75 -19.59 -11.64
N LYS A 190 26.41 -20.73 -11.47
CA LYS A 190 26.07 -21.74 -10.46
C LYS A 190 27.04 -21.65 -9.29
N VAL A 191 26.53 -21.88 -8.10
CA VAL A 191 27.31 -22.08 -6.88
C VAL A 191 27.11 -23.54 -6.48
N ASP A 192 28.10 -24.38 -6.74
CA ASP A 192 27.97 -25.84 -6.65
C ASP A 192 27.77 -26.35 -5.21
N SER A 193 28.08 -25.53 -4.20
CA SER A 193 27.97 -25.90 -2.79
C SER A 193 26.59 -25.58 -2.13
N THR A 194 25.61 -25.10 -2.91
CA THR A 194 24.31 -24.71 -2.35
C THR A 194 23.16 -25.06 -3.28
N ILE A 195 22.01 -25.33 -2.67
CA ILE A 195 20.70 -25.46 -3.37
C ILE A 195 20.08 -24.11 -3.72
N SER A 196 20.62 -23.01 -3.19
CA SER A 196 20.14 -21.66 -3.46
C SER A 196 20.51 -21.23 -4.87
N LYS A 197 19.68 -20.37 -5.45
CA LYS A 197 19.86 -19.84 -6.81
C LYS A 197 20.01 -18.34 -6.75
N ILE A 198 20.94 -17.81 -7.55
CA ILE A 198 21.14 -16.36 -7.72
C ILE A 198 20.44 -15.93 -9.00
N GLY A 199 19.82 -14.76 -8.99
CA GLY A 199 19.13 -14.24 -10.17
C GLY A 199 18.48 -12.88 -9.95
N ILE A 200 17.58 -12.55 -10.86
CA ILE A 200 16.78 -11.33 -10.83
C ILE A 200 15.35 -11.70 -10.48
N LEU A 201 14.85 -11.12 -9.41
CA LEU A 201 13.45 -11.23 -9.01
C LEU A 201 12.65 -10.06 -9.57
N HIS A 202 11.50 -10.36 -10.19
CA HIS A 202 10.55 -9.35 -10.63
C HIS A 202 9.51 -9.14 -9.55
N ILE A 203 9.55 -7.99 -8.88
CA ILE A 203 8.56 -7.61 -7.88
C ILE A 203 7.33 -6.98 -8.55
N PRO A 204 6.11 -7.22 -8.05
CA PRO A 204 4.92 -6.61 -8.64
C PRO A 204 4.93 -5.09 -8.44
N LYS A 205 5.04 -4.31 -9.51
CA LYS A 205 4.94 -2.85 -9.48
C LYS A 205 3.48 -2.37 -9.39
N ARG A 206 2.79 -2.81 -8.37
CA ARG A 206 1.38 -2.52 -8.12
C ARG A 206 1.18 -1.99 -6.72
N TYR A 207 0.29 -1.02 -6.59
CA TYR A 207 -0.11 -0.54 -5.27
C TYR A 207 -0.65 -1.69 -4.42
N ARG A 208 -0.22 -1.74 -3.16
CA ARG A 208 -0.70 -2.72 -2.18
C ARG A 208 -0.37 -4.17 -2.54
N SER A 209 0.77 -4.41 -3.16
CA SER A 209 1.20 -5.76 -3.56
C SER A 209 2.17 -6.42 -2.59
N ALA A 210 2.76 -5.69 -1.64
CA ALA A 210 3.68 -6.24 -0.64
C ALA A 210 3.12 -6.03 0.77
N TYR A 211 2.72 -7.12 1.42
CA TYR A 211 2.28 -7.09 2.81
C TYR A 211 3.48 -7.18 3.75
N ILE A 212 3.63 -6.20 4.65
CA ILE A 212 4.73 -6.15 5.59
C ILE A 212 4.40 -7.00 6.81
N ILE A 213 5.09 -8.13 6.96
CA ILE A 213 4.92 -9.06 8.08
C ILE A 213 5.70 -8.58 9.30
N ASP A 214 6.98 -8.22 9.10
CA ASP A 214 7.84 -7.63 10.15
C ASP A 214 8.67 -6.49 9.61
N GLY A 215 9.03 -5.56 10.49
CA GLY A 215 9.88 -4.42 10.16
C GLY A 215 9.13 -3.15 9.74
N GLN A 216 7.83 -3.06 9.98
CA GLN A 216 7.03 -1.87 9.61
C GLN A 216 7.62 -0.55 10.13
N HIS A 217 8.06 -0.48 11.40
CA HIS A 217 8.64 0.74 11.95
C HIS A 217 9.98 1.09 11.29
N ARG A 218 10.77 0.07 10.91
CA ARG A 218 12.02 0.26 10.18
C ARG A 218 11.75 0.83 8.79
N LEU A 219 10.82 0.23 8.03
CA LEU A 219 10.45 0.72 6.71
C LEU A 219 9.86 2.13 6.76
N TYR A 220 8.85 2.35 7.61
CA TYR A 220 8.22 3.68 7.70
C TYR A 220 9.13 4.75 8.33
N GLY A 221 10.16 4.36 9.07
CA GLY A 221 11.20 5.27 9.54
C GLY A 221 11.97 5.94 8.39
N TYR A 222 12.07 5.30 7.22
CA TYR A 222 12.63 5.90 6.01
C TYR A 222 11.73 6.96 5.37
N SER A 223 10.44 7.05 5.76
CA SER A 223 9.58 8.14 5.31
C SER A 223 10.21 9.49 5.67
N ASP A 224 10.35 10.37 4.68
CA ASP A 224 11.01 11.68 4.80
C ASP A 224 12.47 11.62 5.27
N SER A 225 13.12 10.45 5.19
CA SER A 225 14.55 10.31 5.40
C SER A 225 15.32 10.64 4.12
N ARG A 226 16.48 11.29 4.25
CA ARG A 226 17.40 11.52 3.14
C ARG A 226 17.95 10.24 2.49
N TYR A 227 17.80 9.11 3.16
CA TYR A 227 18.30 7.81 2.70
C TYR A 227 17.22 6.90 2.10
N ALA A 228 16.00 7.41 1.90
CA ALA A 228 14.89 6.60 1.38
C ALA A 228 15.14 6.04 -0.03
N GLU A 229 15.92 6.76 -0.84
CA GLU A 229 16.24 6.39 -2.23
C GLU A 229 17.65 5.80 -2.40
N THR A 230 18.52 5.94 -1.41
CA THR A 230 19.95 5.60 -1.52
C THR A 230 20.37 4.39 -0.69
N ASN A 231 19.60 4.01 0.34
CA ASN A 231 19.82 2.78 1.10
C ASN A 231 19.12 1.60 0.44
N THR A 232 19.60 0.39 0.74
CA THR A 232 18.98 -0.89 0.29
C THR A 232 18.87 -1.89 1.44
#